data_87683c2e6652cc055b89f9cee5b67a74
#
_entry.id   87683c2e6652cc055b89f9cee5b67a74
#
_cell.length_a   1.000
_cell.length_b   1.000
_cell.length_c   1.000
_cell.angle_alpha   90.00
_cell.angle_beta   90.00
_cell.angle_gamma   90.00
#
_symmetry.space_group_name_H-M   'P 1'
#
loop_
_entity.id
_entity.type
_entity.pdbx_description
1 polymer ?
#
loop_
_entity_poly.entity_id
_entity_poly.type
_entity_poly.pdbx_seq_one_letter_code
_entity_poly.pdbx_strand_id
1 'polypeptide(L)'
;KHMMRGHADGWIKGLGDDCLIEIKSIGSGTLRFEAPAILQQSNGDIEQAWKQIKAPFRMHQLQGQVYLHLCHLMVEEGILEIAPKEIVFIYELKANQDYKEFVVAYNPEFTKEIFDKALDIAWAAENKRPPMCSIDPAAGCKRCAPFQEVK
;
A
#
# COMPACT_ATOMS: atom_id res chain seq x y z
N LYS A 1 -16.82 8.86 3.51
CA LYS A 1 -16.00 9.67 4.45
C LYS A 1 -14.57 9.85 3.95
N HIS A 2 -13.84 8.76 3.67
CA HIS A 2 -12.45 8.84 3.18
C HIS A 2 -12.32 8.73 1.67
N MET A 3 -13.38 8.44 0.92
CA MET A 3 -13.42 8.25 -0.54
C MET A 3 -12.37 7.25 -1.05
N MET A 4 -11.98 6.28 -0.21
CA MET A 4 -11.00 5.25 -0.55
C MET A 4 -11.69 3.92 -0.81
N ARG A 5 -11.16 3.14 -1.74
CA ARG A 5 -11.60 1.78 -2.05
C ARG A 5 -10.39 0.86 -2.18
N GLY A 6 -10.57 -0.40 -1.84
CA GLY A 6 -9.59 -1.43 -2.07
C GLY A 6 -10.25 -2.79 -2.21
N HIS A 7 -9.54 -3.72 -2.86
CA HIS A 7 -9.92 -5.11 -2.98
C HIS A 7 -8.72 -5.94 -2.60
N ALA A 8 -8.79 -6.67 -1.48
CA ALA A 8 -7.83 -7.72 -1.18
C ALA A 8 -8.17 -8.96 -2.03
N ASP A 9 -7.16 -9.75 -2.36
CA ASP A 9 -7.36 -10.95 -3.18
C ASP A 9 -8.14 -12.03 -2.43
N GLY A 10 -8.08 -12.02 -1.09
CA GLY A 10 -8.83 -12.95 -0.28
C GLY A 10 -8.95 -12.57 1.19
N TRP A 11 -9.85 -13.27 1.89
CA TRP A 11 -10.03 -13.20 3.33
C TRP A 11 -10.18 -14.63 3.87
N ILE A 12 -9.27 -15.05 4.72
CA ILE A 12 -9.33 -16.35 5.39
C ILE A 12 -10.01 -16.18 6.73
N LYS A 13 -11.00 -17.02 6.99
CA LYS A 13 -11.77 -17.10 8.23
C LYS A 13 -11.72 -18.50 8.81
N GLY A 14 -11.71 -18.58 10.15
CA GLY A 14 -11.93 -19.86 10.86
C GLY A 14 -10.70 -20.75 10.99
N LEU A 15 -9.50 -20.30 10.65
CA LEU A 15 -8.24 -21.01 10.87
C LEU A 15 -7.40 -20.42 12.04
N GLY A 16 -8.05 -19.69 12.93
CA GLY A 16 -7.43 -18.89 13.99
C GLY A 16 -7.92 -17.45 13.88
N ASP A 17 -7.01 -16.49 13.95
CA ASP A 17 -7.35 -15.09 13.68
C ASP A 17 -7.65 -14.91 12.18
N ASP A 18 -8.65 -14.10 11.88
CA ASP A 18 -8.97 -13.73 10.50
C ASP A 18 -7.81 -12.96 9.88
N CYS A 19 -7.45 -13.27 8.63
CA CYS A 19 -6.42 -12.57 7.90
C CYS A 19 -6.85 -12.23 6.46
N LEU A 20 -6.33 -11.11 5.92
CA LEU A 20 -6.41 -10.82 4.50
C LEU A 20 -5.31 -11.56 3.74
N ILE A 21 -5.55 -11.81 2.46
CA ILE A 21 -4.52 -12.34 1.54
C ILE A 21 -4.35 -11.35 0.39
N GLU A 22 -3.09 -11.19 0.00
CA GLU A 22 -2.69 -10.44 -1.18
C GLU A 22 -1.64 -11.22 -1.96
N ILE A 23 -1.91 -11.56 -3.21
CA ILE A 23 -1.05 -12.35 -4.07
C ILE A 23 -0.31 -11.42 -5.03
N LYS A 24 1.00 -11.53 -5.09
CA LYS A 24 1.85 -10.69 -5.94
C LYS A 24 2.75 -11.54 -6.83
N SER A 25 2.58 -11.39 -8.12
CA SER A 25 3.46 -12.02 -9.10
C SER A 25 4.67 -11.11 -9.36
N ILE A 26 5.85 -11.56 -8.97
CA ILE A 26 7.10 -10.79 -8.98
C ILE A 26 7.93 -11.17 -10.20
N GLY A 27 8.15 -10.20 -11.06
CA GLY A 27 9.03 -10.33 -12.23
C GLY A 27 10.29 -9.48 -12.13
N SER A 28 11.14 -9.58 -13.15
CA SER A 28 12.37 -8.76 -13.24
C SER A 28 12.11 -7.26 -13.21
N GLY A 29 10.99 -6.82 -13.80
CA GLY A 29 10.57 -5.41 -13.76
C GLY A 29 10.22 -4.96 -12.36
N THR A 30 9.49 -5.79 -11.61
CA THR A 30 9.16 -5.48 -10.19
C THR A 30 10.43 -5.38 -9.36
N LEU A 31 11.38 -6.31 -9.50
CA LEU A 31 12.65 -6.28 -8.76
C LEU A 31 13.48 -5.04 -9.11
N ARG A 32 13.49 -4.61 -10.37
CA ARG A 32 14.19 -3.38 -10.79
C ARG A 32 13.61 -2.13 -10.14
N PHE A 33 12.31 -2.10 -9.93
CA PHE A 33 11.60 -0.95 -9.38
C PHE A 33 11.59 -0.96 -7.85
N GLU A 34 11.24 -2.09 -7.24
CA GLU A 34 11.02 -2.19 -5.78
C GLU A 34 12.30 -2.52 -4.99
N ALA A 35 13.26 -3.19 -5.62
CA ALA A 35 14.48 -3.65 -4.98
C ALA A 35 15.74 -3.49 -5.85
N PRO A 36 15.99 -2.27 -6.42
CA PRO A 36 17.10 -2.07 -7.35
C PRO A 36 18.47 -2.37 -6.71
N ALA A 37 18.66 -2.04 -5.44
CA ALA A 37 19.92 -2.30 -4.73
C ALA A 37 20.18 -3.80 -4.58
N ILE A 38 19.16 -4.59 -4.25
CA ILE A 38 19.28 -6.05 -4.13
C ILE A 38 19.61 -6.66 -5.50
N LEU A 39 18.94 -6.21 -6.55
CA LEU A 39 19.20 -6.70 -7.90
C LEU A 39 20.63 -6.36 -8.38
N GLN A 40 21.12 -5.16 -8.06
CA GLN A 40 22.49 -4.75 -8.34
C GLN A 40 23.52 -5.60 -7.58
N GLN A 41 23.30 -5.85 -6.28
CA GLN A 41 24.16 -6.72 -5.46
C GLN A 41 24.19 -8.16 -5.95
N SER A 42 23.13 -8.60 -6.61
CA SER A 42 23.02 -9.92 -7.25
C SER A 42 23.53 -9.94 -8.69
N ASN A 43 24.26 -8.90 -9.15
CA ASN A 43 24.73 -8.76 -10.53
C ASN A 43 23.63 -8.95 -11.59
N GLY A 44 22.40 -8.58 -11.28
CA GLY A 44 21.24 -8.76 -12.15
C GLY A 44 20.64 -10.17 -12.13
N ASP A 45 21.19 -11.09 -11.37
CA ASP A 45 20.65 -12.44 -11.19
C ASP A 45 19.36 -12.39 -10.36
N ILE A 46 18.26 -12.73 -11.02
CA ILE A 46 16.91 -12.61 -10.44
C ILE A 46 16.69 -13.64 -9.33
N GLU A 47 17.20 -14.85 -9.47
CA GLU A 47 17.02 -15.87 -8.44
C GLU A 47 17.84 -15.59 -7.19
N GLN A 48 19.04 -15.05 -7.35
CA GLN A 48 19.84 -14.59 -6.22
C GLN A 48 19.22 -13.37 -5.56
N ALA A 49 18.72 -12.41 -6.31
CA ALA A 49 17.97 -11.27 -5.77
C ALA A 49 16.73 -11.75 -5.01
N TRP A 50 15.98 -12.68 -5.57
CA TRP A 50 14.82 -13.27 -4.94
C TRP A 50 15.13 -13.87 -3.57
N LYS A 51 16.20 -14.62 -3.43
CA LYS A 51 16.63 -15.21 -2.14
C LYS A 51 16.88 -14.17 -1.04
N GLN A 52 17.24 -12.94 -1.44
CA GLN A 52 17.51 -11.84 -0.50
C GLN A 52 16.24 -11.09 -0.06
N ILE A 53 15.11 -11.27 -0.72
CA ILE A 53 13.84 -10.65 -0.31
C ILE A 53 13.36 -11.33 0.97
N LYS A 54 13.36 -10.61 2.10
CA LYS A 54 13.00 -11.10 3.45
C LYS A 54 11.75 -10.47 4.02
N ALA A 55 11.17 -9.51 3.32
CA ALA A 55 9.95 -8.81 3.71
C ALA A 55 9.19 -8.37 2.46
N PRO A 56 7.89 -8.08 2.55
CA PRO A 56 7.16 -7.50 1.43
C PRO A 56 7.75 -6.14 1.05
N PHE A 57 7.65 -5.77 -0.22
CA PHE A 57 8.04 -4.44 -0.67
C PHE A 57 7.22 -3.36 0.01
N ARG A 58 7.84 -2.20 0.26
CA ARG A 58 7.22 -1.10 1.00
C ARG A 58 5.85 -0.69 0.46
N MET A 59 5.71 -0.61 -0.87
CA MET A 59 4.44 -0.23 -1.49
C MET A 59 3.36 -1.28 -1.28
N HIS A 60 3.72 -2.57 -1.29
CA HIS A 60 2.78 -3.65 -1.00
C HIS A 60 2.38 -3.65 0.49
N GLN A 61 3.36 -3.44 1.41
CA GLN A 61 3.04 -3.29 2.84
C GLN A 61 2.05 -2.14 3.06
N LEU A 62 2.30 -0.99 2.42
CA LEU A 62 1.42 0.16 2.51
C LEU A 62 0.00 -0.16 2.02
N GLN A 63 -0.12 -0.82 0.88
CA GLN A 63 -1.40 -1.29 0.33
C GLN A 63 -2.12 -2.19 1.35
N GLY A 64 -1.43 -3.18 1.90
CA GLY A 64 -1.99 -4.10 2.89
C GLY A 64 -2.44 -3.40 4.16
N GLN A 65 -1.65 -2.45 4.66
CA GLN A 65 -2.02 -1.66 5.84
C GLN A 65 -3.26 -0.79 5.58
N VAL A 66 -3.38 -0.22 4.38
CA VAL A 66 -4.60 0.52 3.98
C VAL A 66 -5.81 -0.41 3.98
N TYR A 67 -5.70 -1.64 3.47
CA TYR A 67 -6.81 -2.59 3.47
C TYR A 67 -7.22 -2.98 4.90
N LEU A 68 -6.26 -3.27 5.77
CA LEU A 68 -6.53 -3.58 7.17
C LEU A 68 -7.21 -2.39 7.86
N HIS A 69 -6.72 -1.17 7.66
CA HIS A 69 -7.32 0.03 8.25
C HIS A 69 -8.75 0.25 7.76
N LEU A 70 -9.03 0.05 6.48
CA LEU A 70 -10.38 0.12 5.93
C LEU A 70 -11.32 -0.90 6.60
N CYS A 71 -10.85 -2.13 6.87
CA CYS A 71 -11.62 -3.13 7.60
C CYS A 71 -11.93 -2.67 9.04
N HIS A 72 -10.98 -2.05 9.73
CA HIS A 72 -11.21 -1.47 11.07
C HIS A 72 -12.27 -0.36 11.03
N LEU A 73 -12.19 0.55 10.06
CA LEU A 73 -13.24 1.58 9.87
C LEU A 73 -14.60 0.98 9.57
N MET A 74 -14.66 -0.13 8.82
CA MET A 74 -15.92 -0.85 8.55
C MET A 74 -16.50 -1.48 9.81
N VAL A 75 -15.67 -1.91 10.77
CA VAL A 75 -16.14 -2.37 12.09
C VAL A 75 -16.71 -1.20 12.89
N GLU A 76 -16.02 -0.05 12.91
CA GLU A 76 -16.51 1.16 13.59
C GLU A 76 -17.86 1.66 13.02
N GLU A 77 -18.10 1.45 11.72
CA GLU A 77 -19.36 1.80 11.04
C GLU A 77 -20.43 0.68 11.14
N GLY A 78 -20.13 -0.42 11.82
CA GLY A 78 -21.06 -1.56 12.00
C GLY A 78 -21.31 -2.39 10.73
N ILE A 79 -20.44 -2.27 9.73
CA ILE A 79 -20.51 -3.03 8.47
C ILE A 79 -19.89 -4.42 8.63
N LEU A 80 -18.82 -4.51 9.42
CA LEU A 80 -18.16 -5.75 9.79
C LEU A 80 -18.28 -5.97 11.30
N GLU A 81 -18.34 -7.25 11.71
CA GLU A 81 -18.32 -7.63 13.13
C GLU A 81 -16.90 -7.60 13.70
N ILE A 82 -15.93 -8.07 12.93
CA ILE A 82 -14.53 -8.21 13.33
C ILE A 82 -13.63 -7.77 12.18
N ALA A 83 -12.59 -7.00 12.49
CA ALA A 83 -11.53 -6.68 11.53
C ALA A 83 -10.42 -7.73 11.55
N PRO A 84 -9.82 -8.09 10.40
CA PRO A 84 -8.65 -8.94 10.36
C PRO A 84 -7.47 -8.23 11.03
N LYS A 85 -6.64 -9.00 11.75
CA LYS A 85 -5.49 -8.46 12.50
C LYS A 85 -4.24 -8.36 11.66
N GLU A 86 -4.19 -9.08 10.56
CA GLU A 86 -3.01 -9.21 9.72
C GLU A 86 -3.36 -9.43 8.25
N ILE A 87 -2.36 -9.23 7.40
CA ILE A 87 -2.41 -9.59 5.99
C ILE A 87 -1.25 -10.50 5.64
N VAL A 88 -1.53 -11.53 4.87
CA VAL A 88 -0.55 -12.46 4.32
C VAL A 88 -0.28 -12.09 2.87
N PHE A 89 0.98 -11.74 2.57
CA PHE A 89 1.43 -11.56 1.19
C PHE A 89 2.00 -12.86 0.67
N ILE A 90 1.44 -13.36 -0.42
CA ILE A 90 2.00 -14.49 -1.16
C ILE A 90 2.68 -13.94 -2.40
N TYR A 91 4.00 -13.98 -2.42
CA TYR A 91 4.81 -13.60 -3.58
C TYR A 91 5.16 -14.83 -4.40
N GLU A 92 4.91 -14.77 -5.70
CA GLU A 92 5.33 -15.78 -6.66
C GLU A 92 6.38 -15.18 -7.60
N LEU A 93 7.54 -15.82 -7.72
CA LEU A 93 8.54 -15.43 -8.70
C LEU A 93 8.19 -15.98 -10.07
N LYS A 94 7.93 -15.11 -11.05
CA LYS A 94 7.55 -15.49 -12.42
C LYS A 94 8.57 -16.37 -13.13
N ALA A 95 9.86 -16.26 -12.77
CA ALA A 95 10.94 -16.95 -13.47
C ALA A 95 10.91 -18.49 -13.27
N ASN A 96 10.54 -18.94 -12.07
CA ASN A 96 10.61 -20.36 -11.71
C ASN A 96 9.44 -20.83 -10.84
N GLN A 97 8.42 -19.98 -10.63
CA GLN A 97 7.24 -20.26 -9.82
C GLN A 97 7.55 -20.55 -8.34
N ASP A 98 8.73 -20.13 -7.86
CA ASP A 98 9.05 -20.16 -6.44
C ASP A 98 8.19 -19.13 -5.68
N TYR A 99 7.84 -19.41 -4.44
CA TYR A 99 6.98 -18.53 -3.67
C TYR A 99 7.56 -18.18 -2.31
N LYS A 100 7.09 -17.06 -1.77
CA LYS A 100 7.37 -16.61 -0.40
C LYS A 100 6.10 -16.10 0.24
N GLU A 101 6.03 -16.32 1.54
CA GLU A 101 4.95 -15.84 2.38
C GLU A 101 5.50 -14.82 3.37
N PHE A 102 4.74 -13.73 3.56
CA PHE A 102 5.05 -12.70 4.54
C PHE A 102 3.79 -12.32 5.30
N VAL A 103 3.80 -12.51 6.60
CA VAL A 103 2.71 -12.08 7.49
C VAL A 103 3.03 -10.70 8.02
N VAL A 104 2.09 -9.77 7.87
CA VAL A 104 2.23 -8.38 8.30
C VAL A 104 1.05 -8.02 9.20
N ALA A 105 1.32 -7.76 10.46
CA ALA A 105 0.32 -7.33 11.42
C ALA A 105 -0.16 -5.89 11.14
N TYR A 106 -1.40 -5.60 11.50
CA TYR A 106 -1.96 -4.26 11.41
C TYR A 106 -1.19 -3.27 12.29
N ASN A 107 -0.84 -2.13 11.70
CA ASN A 107 -0.21 -1.01 12.39
C ASN A 107 -0.88 0.31 11.95
N PRO A 108 -1.74 0.91 12.78
CA PRO A 108 -2.48 2.12 12.45
C PRO A 108 -1.56 3.33 12.17
N GLU A 109 -0.41 3.42 12.83
CA GLU A 109 0.54 4.51 12.62
C GLU A 109 1.11 4.54 11.21
N PHE A 110 1.19 3.36 10.56
CA PHE A 110 1.72 3.23 9.20
C PHE A 110 0.84 3.92 8.15
N THR A 111 -0.46 4.04 8.43
CA THR A 111 -1.44 4.60 7.49
C THR A 111 -1.93 5.99 7.86
N LYS A 112 -1.58 6.48 9.06
CA LYS A 112 -2.10 7.72 9.62
C LYS A 112 -2.00 8.91 8.64
N GLU A 113 -0.80 9.18 8.12
CA GLU A 113 -0.58 10.29 7.19
C GLU A 113 -1.41 10.17 5.90
N ILE A 114 -1.64 8.93 5.43
CA ILE A 114 -2.42 8.67 4.20
C ILE A 114 -3.89 8.99 4.44
N PHE A 115 -4.43 8.55 5.57
CA PHE A 115 -5.83 8.77 5.90
C PHE A 115 -6.10 10.23 6.27
N ASP A 116 -5.19 10.89 6.98
CA ASP A 116 -5.26 12.34 7.23
C ASP A 116 -5.29 13.11 5.90
N LYS A 117 -4.39 12.78 4.97
CA LYS A 117 -4.38 13.39 3.63
C LYS A 117 -5.63 13.08 2.82
N ALA A 118 -6.18 11.86 2.93
CA ALA A 118 -7.42 11.50 2.25
C ALA A 118 -8.62 12.32 2.78
N LEU A 119 -8.67 12.58 4.08
CA LEU A 119 -9.67 13.47 4.68
C LEU A 119 -9.54 14.91 4.18
N ASP A 120 -8.32 15.44 4.12
CA ASP A 120 -8.05 16.78 3.58
C ASP A 120 -8.51 16.90 2.13
N ILE A 121 -8.23 15.88 1.30
CA ILE A 121 -8.67 15.84 -0.09
C ILE A 121 -10.20 15.78 -0.19
N ALA A 122 -10.85 14.93 0.61
CA ALA A 122 -12.30 14.81 0.64
C ALA A 122 -12.95 16.15 1.03
N TRP A 123 -12.44 16.79 2.09
CA TRP A 123 -12.89 18.10 2.53
C TRP A 123 -12.69 19.18 1.45
N ALA A 124 -11.52 19.20 0.79
CA ALA A 124 -11.22 20.13 -0.28
C ALA A 124 -12.19 19.97 -1.48
N ALA A 125 -12.50 18.71 -1.83
CA ALA A 125 -13.44 18.39 -2.90
C ALA A 125 -14.87 18.86 -2.56
N GLU A 126 -15.37 18.60 -1.35
CA GLU A 126 -16.69 19.03 -0.88
C GLU A 126 -16.81 20.56 -0.86
N ASN A 127 -15.75 21.26 -0.46
CA ASN A 127 -15.73 22.73 -0.37
C ASN A 127 -15.29 23.41 -1.68
N LYS A 128 -15.08 22.65 -2.76
CA LYS A 128 -14.61 23.16 -4.08
C LYS A 128 -13.33 24.01 -3.95
N ARG A 129 -12.44 23.63 -3.05
CA ARG A 129 -11.15 24.27 -2.81
C ARG A 129 -10.04 23.25 -3.06
N PRO A 130 -8.98 23.59 -3.82
CA PRO A 130 -7.86 22.70 -3.99
C PRO A 130 -7.19 22.42 -2.63
N PRO A 131 -6.75 21.17 -2.34
CA PRO A 131 -6.00 20.86 -1.13
C PRO A 131 -4.71 21.69 -1.09
N MET A 132 -4.25 22.06 0.09
CA MET A 132 -2.97 22.74 0.24
C MET A 132 -1.83 21.88 -0.32
N CYS A 133 -1.01 22.49 -1.16
CA CYS A 133 0.15 21.81 -1.71
C CYS A 133 1.21 21.65 -0.59
N SER A 134 1.66 20.42 -0.37
CA SER A 134 2.75 20.13 0.57
C SER A 134 4.15 20.48 0.02
N ILE A 135 4.22 20.88 -1.26
CA ILE A 135 5.47 21.29 -1.90
C ILE A 135 5.57 22.81 -1.81
N ASP A 136 6.67 23.30 -1.24
CA ASP A 136 6.98 24.73 -1.20
C ASP A 136 6.89 25.32 -2.62
N PRO A 137 6.06 26.34 -2.85
CA PRO A 137 5.98 27.04 -4.14
C PRO A 137 7.35 27.53 -4.63
N ALA A 138 8.25 27.89 -3.71
CA ALA A 138 9.61 28.30 -4.03
C ALA A 138 10.47 27.15 -4.61
N ALA A 139 10.08 25.89 -4.40
CA ALA A 139 10.76 24.73 -4.98
C ALA A 139 10.47 24.50 -6.46
N GLY A 140 9.69 25.39 -7.11
CA GLY A 140 9.50 25.40 -8.55
C GLY A 140 8.65 24.24 -9.10
N CYS A 141 7.73 23.67 -8.29
CA CYS A 141 6.80 22.66 -8.75
C CYS A 141 5.85 23.23 -9.82
N LYS A 142 6.03 22.80 -11.06
CA LYS A 142 5.20 23.25 -12.20
C LYS A 142 3.83 22.55 -12.29
N ARG A 143 3.56 21.52 -11.47
CA ARG A 143 2.31 20.73 -11.56
C ARG A 143 1.07 21.52 -11.17
N CYS A 144 1.18 22.44 -10.22
CA CYS A 144 0.07 23.26 -9.74
C CYS A 144 0.05 24.68 -10.31
N ALA A 145 1.05 25.06 -11.11
CA ALA A 145 1.13 26.39 -11.70
C ALA A 145 -0.16 26.85 -12.44
N PRO A 146 -0.86 25.96 -13.20
CA PRO A 146 -2.11 26.34 -13.86
C PRO A 146 -3.27 26.66 -12.92
N PHE A 147 -3.18 26.24 -11.65
CA PHE A 147 -4.24 26.42 -10.64
C PHE A 147 -4.00 27.58 -9.67
N GLN A 148 -2.84 28.20 -9.74
CA GLN A 148 -2.47 29.33 -8.85
C GLN A 148 -2.99 30.69 -9.36
N GLU A 149 -3.45 30.79 -10.59
CA GLU A 149 -3.93 32.02 -11.22
C GLU A 149 -5.43 32.31 -11.05
N VAL A 150 -6.17 31.42 -10.39
CA VAL A 150 -7.59 31.64 -10.09
C VAL A 150 -7.72 32.22 -8.68
N LYS A 151 -7.51 33.52 -8.58
CA LYS A 151 -7.89 34.34 -7.42
C LYS A 151 -9.30 34.88 -7.58
#